data_a57958b34f74c4db860262b56c9b5a60
#
_entry.id   a57958b34f74c4db860262b56c9b5a60
#
_cell.length_a   1.000
_cell.length_b   1.000
_cell.length_c   1.000
_cell.angle_alpha   90.00
_cell.angle_beta   90.00
_cell.angle_gamma   90.00
#
_symmetry.space_group_name_H-M   'P 1'
#
loop_
_entity.id
_entity.type
_entity.pdbx_description
1 polymer ?
#
loop_
_entity_poly.entity_id
_entity_poly.type
_entity_poly.pdbx_seq_one_letter_code
_entity_poly.pdbx_strand_id
1 'polypeptide(L)'
;MKYLYSRLEKFLGVYLVTVVLFNVIPFLWFYITHYSFSDMLIHFPTVMRVDVGKYGIHPIYLSMHCSVAILFSMFILRSLKSKWKIVGVLLLDAILILFLLLYAKKGPILALMIVSTLFILFQRKRAIVRPYIFAILGLVVLMIAIPRTRNKFLELQKIEVIGEGGPTSTNIRYTIYGVAKELIYESPILGYGIGDYRDVLNKKYETTGNSVLKEGRYNTHNQFLSLLTIGGVILLLAFLGTLAINLVFATRFNNELFILVLLFYGIVMLTTNILEREAGVIYFALFFNFLSARTLFVNPSDAS
;
A
#
# COMPACT_ATOMS: atom_id res chain seq x y z
N MET A 1 24.41 13.64 -14.85
CA MET A 1 23.04 13.22 -15.09
C MET A 1 22.85 11.80 -15.60
N LYS A 2 23.46 11.34 -16.69
CA LYS A 2 23.55 9.89 -17.03
C LYS A 2 23.90 9.01 -15.81
N TYR A 3 24.73 9.52 -14.90
CA TYR A 3 25.14 8.83 -13.66
C TYR A 3 24.02 8.67 -12.62
N LEU A 4 23.13 9.65 -12.47
CA LEU A 4 21.95 9.57 -11.58
C LEU A 4 20.85 8.67 -12.20
N TYR A 5 20.69 8.71 -13.51
CA TYR A 5 19.76 7.83 -14.24
C TYR A 5 20.18 6.35 -14.11
N SER A 6 21.46 6.04 -14.32
CA SER A 6 21.98 4.68 -14.18
C SER A 6 21.91 4.16 -12.74
N ARG A 7 21.97 5.05 -11.75
CA ARG A 7 21.80 4.69 -10.33
C ARG A 7 20.32 4.47 -9.96
N LEU A 8 19.39 5.23 -10.54
CA LEU A 8 17.97 5.00 -10.29
C LEU A 8 17.55 3.60 -10.76
N GLU A 9 17.83 3.22 -12.01
CA GLU A 9 17.48 1.90 -12.51
C GLU A 9 18.10 0.78 -11.67
N LYS A 10 19.36 0.96 -11.25
CA LYS A 10 20.01 0.02 -10.32
C LYS A 10 19.29 -0.03 -8.97
N PHE A 11 18.93 1.13 -8.41
CA PHE A 11 18.18 1.20 -7.15
C PHE A 11 16.83 0.49 -7.27
N LEU A 12 16.06 0.78 -8.34
CA LEU A 12 14.77 0.13 -8.58
C LEU A 12 14.91 -1.38 -8.74
N GLY A 13 15.97 -1.82 -9.47
CA GLY A 13 16.27 -3.24 -9.68
C GLY A 13 16.69 -3.95 -8.38
N VAL A 14 17.56 -3.34 -7.59
CA VAL A 14 17.96 -3.87 -6.27
C VAL A 14 16.74 -3.96 -5.35
N TYR A 15 15.91 -2.91 -5.32
CA TYR A 15 14.69 -2.93 -4.51
C TYR A 15 13.74 -4.05 -4.94
N LEU A 16 13.49 -4.23 -6.24
CA LEU A 16 12.66 -5.30 -6.77
C LEU A 16 13.15 -6.68 -6.31
N VAL A 17 14.45 -6.96 -6.50
CA VAL A 17 15.06 -8.24 -6.09
C VAL A 17 14.99 -8.42 -4.58
N THR A 18 15.28 -7.38 -3.81
CA THR A 18 15.23 -7.44 -2.34
C THR A 18 13.84 -7.77 -1.83
N VAL A 19 12.79 -7.14 -2.40
CA VAL A 19 11.41 -7.45 -2.01
C VAL A 19 11.02 -8.88 -2.36
N VAL A 20 11.45 -9.39 -3.52
CA VAL A 20 11.23 -10.80 -3.88
C VAL A 20 11.91 -11.73 -2.88
N LEU A 21 13.20 -11.51 -2.59
CA LEU A 21 13.96 -12.35 -1.66
C LEU A 21 13.37 -12.29 -0.24
N PHE A 22 12.94 -11.11 0.21
CA PHE A 22 12.34 -10.93 1.52
C PHE A 22 11.00 -11.70 1.69
N ASN A 23 10.31 -12.00 0.60
CA ASN A 23 9.11 -12.83 0.63
C ASN A 23 9.43 -14.31 0.41
N VAL A 24 10.29 -14.63 -0.54
CA VAL A 24 10.60 -16.03 -0.93
C VAL A 24 11.40 -16.75 0.15
N ILE A 25 12.42 -16.11 0.74
CA ILE A 25 13.29 -16.76 1.72
C ILE A 25 12.51 -17.21 2.96
N PRO A 26 11.72 -16.36 3.64
CA PRO A 26 10.91 -16.81 4.76
C PRO A 26 9.88 -17.88 4.36
N PHE A 27 9.24 -17.73 3.16
CA PHE A 27 8.29 -18.73 2.68
C PHE A 27 8.93 -20.10 2.56
N LEU A 28 10.09 -20.20 1.92
CA LEU A 28 10.82 -21.45 1.76
C LEU A 28 11.33 -22.01 3.09
N TRP A 29 11.86 -21.12 3.95
CA TRP A 29 12.35 -21.52 5.26
C TRP A 29 11.26 -22.18 6.09
N PHE A 30 10.12 -21.52 6.27
CA PHE A 30 9.02 -22.04 7.08
C PHE A 30 8.34 -23.25 6.43
N TYR A 31 8.27 -23.30 5.09
CA TYR A 31 7.80 -24.47 4.38
C TYR A 31 8.65 -25.71 4.63
N ILE A 32 9.98 -25.56 4.63
CA ILE A 32 10.91 -26.70 4.84
C ILE A 32 10.94 -27.13 6.32
N THR A 33 10.79 -26.19 7.24
CA THR A 33 11.07 -26.45 8.67
C THR A 33 9.83 -26.67 9.53
N HIS A 34 8.67 -26.08 9.20
CA HIS A 34 7.55 -26.01 10.14
C HIS A 34 6.18 -26.31 9.52
N TYR A 35 5.94 -26.00 8.26
CA TYR A 35 4.60 -26.00 7.68
C TYR A 35 4.52 -26.81 6.39
N SER A 36 3.37 -27.42 6.12
CA SER A 36 3.07 -27.97 4.79
C SER A 36 2.86 -26.85 3.76
N PHE A 37 2.93 -27.16 2.48
CA PHE A 37 2.68 -26.17 1.41
C PHE A 37 1.27 -25.57 1.52
N SER A 38 0.27 -26.38 1.82
CA SER A 38 -1.12 -25.92 2.01
C SER A 38 -1.24 -24.95 3.18
N ASP A 39 -0.56 -25.24 4.31
CA ASP A 39 -0.57 -24.37 5.46
C ASP A 39 0.10 -23.03 5.17
N MET A 40 1.21 -23.03 4.41
CA MET A 40 1.88 -21.82 3.99
C MET A 40 0.97 -20.94 3.13
N LEU A 41 0.18 -21.50 2.23
CA LEU A 41 -0.78 -20.72 1.42
C LEU A 41 -1.85 -20.03 2.28
N ILE A 42 -2.21 -20.62 3.42
CA ILE A 42 -3.24 -20.08 4.32
C ILE A 42 -2.63 -19.17 5.39
N HIS A 43 -1.55 -19.59 6.02
CA HIS A 43 -1.03 -18.97 7.25
C HIS A 43 0.16 -18.04 7.02
N PHE A 44 0.75 -17.97 5.84
CA PHE A 44 1.94 -17.14 5.57
C PHE A 44 1.83 -15.69 6.05
N PRO A 45 0.69 -14.97 5.91
CA PRO A 45 0.56 -13.64 6.48
C PRO A 45 0.72 -13.59 8.02
N THR A 46 0.31 -14.66 8.71
CA THR A 46 0.46 -14.78 10.17
C THR A 46 1.91 -15.10 10.53
N VAL A 47 2.52 -16.02 9.78
CA VAL A 47 3.94 -16.37 9.90
C VAL A 47 4.82 -15.12 9.82
N MET A 48 4.63 -14.29 8.79
CA MET A 48 5.38 -13.05 8.60
C MET A 48 5.14 -12.00 9.69
N ARG A 49 4.03 -12.07 10.38
CA ARG A 49 3.70 -11.13 11.47
C ARG A 49 4.18 -11.59 12.84
N VAL A 50 4.11 -12.89 13.12
CA VAL A 50 4.28 -13.46 14.45
C VAL A 50 5.53 -14.33 14.54
N ASP A 51 5.68 -15.32 13.65
CA ASP A 51 6.69 -16.37 13.77
C ASP A 51 8.10 -15.88 13.41
N VAL A 52 8.20 -14.79 12.63
CA VAL A 52 9.47 -14.07 12.39
C VAL A 52 9.96 -13.31 13.65
N GLY A 53 9.17 -13.32 14.73
CA GLY A 53 9.51 -12.72 16.02
C GLY A 53 9.63 -11.20 15.96
N LYS A 54 10.68 -10.62 16.55
CA LYS A 54 10.90 -9.16 16.60
C LYS A 54 11.04 -8.49 15.23
N TYR A 55 11.32 -9.24 14.19
CA TYR A 55 11.40 -8.75 12.80
C TYR A 55 10.09 -8.89 12.03
N GLY A 56 9.03 -9.33 12.70
CA GLY A 56 7.72 -9.52 12.11
C GLY A 56 7.14 -8.22 11.56
N ILE A 57 6.81 -8.21 10.25
CA ILE A 57 6.22 -7.07 9.57
C ILE A 57 4.74 -7.35 9.31
N HIS A 58 3.90 -6.38 9.63
CA HIS A 58 2.47 -6.53 9.38
C HIS A 58 2.21 -6.69 7.87
N PRO A 59 1.42 -7.70 7.43
CA PRO A 59 1.18 -8.05 6.03
C PRO A 59 0.73 -6.89 5.12
N ILE A 60 0.16 -5.82 5.68
CA ILE A 60 -0.22 -4.63 4.91
C ILE A 60 1.01 -3.93 4.30
N TYR A 61 2.09 -3.80 5.08
CA TYR A 61 3.33 -3.17 4.60
C TYR A 61 4.04 -4.05 3.59
N LEU A 62 4.04 -5.37 3.79
CA LEU A 62 4.58 -6.33 2.81
C LEU A 62 3.83 -6.24 1.48
N SER A 63 2.49 -6.13 1.53
CA SER A 63 1.68 -5.90 0.33
C SER A 63 2.03 -4.56 -0.35
N MET A 64 2.30 -3.50 0.43
CA MET A 64 2.73 -2.21 -0.11
C MET A 64 4.10 -2.33 -0.77
N HIS A 65 5.07 -3.02 -0.16
CA HIS A 65 6.38 -3.27 -0.75
C HIS A 65 6.27 -4.05 -2.07
N CYS A 66 5.47 -5.11 -2.12
CA CYS A 66 5.21 -5.85 -3.36
C CYS A 66 4.61 -4.94 -4.44
N SER A 67 3.61 -4.14 -4.09
CA SER A 67 2.94 -3.23 -5.03
C SER A 67 3.89 -2.17 -5.58
N VAL A 68 4.69 -1.52 -4.73
CA VAL A 68 5.66 -0.50 -5.17
C VAL A 68 6.79 -1.13 -5.98
N ALA A 69 7.24 -2.34 -5.66
CA ALA A 69 8.23 -3.05 -6.46
C ALA A 69 7.70 -3.34 -7.88
N ILE A 70 6.43 -3.72 -8.01
CA ILE A 70 5.76 -3.89 -9.32
C ILE A 70 5.65 -2.53 -10.04
N LEU A 71 5.31 -1.42 -9.37
CA LEU A 71 5.34 -0.10 -9.99
C LEU A 71 6.74 0.27 -10.48
N PHE A 72 7.78 -0.06 -9.72
CA PHE A 72 9.17 0.17 -10.12
C PHE A 72 9.58 -0.67 -11.32
N SER A 73 9.17 -1.93 -11.38
CA SER A 73 9.45 -2.81 -12.53
C SER A 73 8.87 -2.25 -13.83
N MET A 74 7.72 -1.55 -13.77
CA MET A 74 7.12 -0.89 -14.93
C MET A 74 8.07 0.15 -15.56
N PHE A 75 8.85 0.86 -14.75
CA PHE A 75 9.87 1.81 -15.22
C PHE A 75 11.11 1.09 -15.74
N ILE A 76 11.55 0.03 -15.08
CA ILE A 76 12.68 -0.80 -15.52
C ILE A 76 12.37 -1.38 -16.92
N LEU A 77 11.17 -1.94 -17.12
CA LEU A 77 10.77 -2.56 -18.38
C LEU A 77 10.77 -1.58 -19.57
N ARG A 78 10.58 -0.27 -19.34
CA ARG A 78 10.64 0.75 -20.41
C ARG A 78 12.03 0.90 -21.02
N SER A 79 13.08 0.71 -20.23
CA SER A 79 14.48 0.91 -20.64
C SER A 79 15.14 -0.36 -21.16
N LEU A 80 14.58 -1.53 -20.84
CA LEU A 80 15.15 -2.82 -21.22
C LEU A 80 14.96 -3.12 -22.72
N LYS A 81 16.08 -3.48 -23.38
CA LYS A 81 16.09 -3.95 -24.78
C LYS A 81 16.25 -5.48 -24.88
N SER A 82 16.87 -6.11 -23.89
CA SER A 82 17.14 -7.55 -23.89
C SER A 82 15.91 -8.33 -23.52
N LYS A 83 15.47 -9.25 -24.39
CA LYS A 83 14.31 -10.14 -24.14
C LYS A 83 14.48 -10.96 -22.85
N TRP A 84 15.68 -11.48 -22.59
CA TRP A 84 15.96 -12.26 -21.37
C TRP A 84 15.81 -11.45 -20.09
N LYS A 85 16.28 -10.19 -20.10
CA LYS A 85 16.08 -9.29 -18.96
C LYS A 85 14.61 -8.95 -18.74
N ILE A 86 13.86 -8.73 -19.82
CA ILE A 86 12.41 -8.49 -19.75
C ILE A 86 11.71 -9.70 -19.12
N VAL A 87 11.99 -10.91 -19.61
CA VAL A 87 11.44 -12.16 -19.04
C VAL A 87 11.80 -12.29 -17.56
N GLY A 88 13.05 -12.01 -17.18
CA GLY A 88 13.49 -12.04 -15.79
C GLY A 88 12.67 -11.11 -14.89
N VAL A 89 12.45 -9.84 -15.31
CA VAL A 89 11.63 -8.88 -14.54
C VAL A 89 10.18 -9.35 -14.44
N LEU A 90 9.60 -9.85 -15.54
CA LEU A 90 8.22 -10.35 -15.52
C LEU A 90 8.04 -11.58 -14.61
N LEU A 91 9.05 -12.45 -14.51
CA LEU A 91 9.04 -13.57 -13.55
C LEU A 91 9.08 -13.07 -12.09
N LEU A 92 9.91 -12.05 -11.81
CA LEU A 92 9.92 -11.42 -10.48
C LEU A 92 8.56 -10.79 -10.15
N ASP A 93 7.93 -10.09 -11.10
CA ASP A 93 6.60 -9.51 -10.93
C ASP A 93 5.53 -10.59 -10.68
N ALA A 94 5.59 -11.71 -11.39
CA ALA A 94 4.68 -12.84 -11.18
C ALA A 94 4.80 -13.40 -9.75
N ILE A 95 6.03 -13.52 -9.22
CA ILE A 95 6.28 -13.93 -7.83
C ILE A 95 5.67 -12.90 -6.87
N LEU A 96 5.88 -11.60 -7.09
CA LEU A 96 5.32 -10.55 -6.23
C LEU A 96 3.78 -10.53 -6.26
N ILE A 97 3.17 -10.77 -7.41
CA ILE A 97 1.71 -10.89 -7.56
C ILE A 97 1.19 -12.08 -6.72
N LEU A 98 1.87 -13.23 -6.74
CA LEU A 98 1.49 -14.36 -5.90
C LEU A 98 1.53 -14.00 -4.41
N PHE A 99 2.59 -13.36 -3.94
CA PHE A 99 2.66 -12.91 -2.54
C PHE A 99 1.61 -11.85 -2.21
N LEU A 100 1.34 -10.92 -3.13
CA LEU A 100 0.28 -9.92 -2.97
C LEU A 100 -1.10 -10.58 -2.76
N LEU A 101 -1.38 -11.65 -3.52
CA LEU A 101 -2.61 -12.44 -3.38
C LEU A 101 -2.62 -13.27 -2.08
N LEU A 102 -1.48 -13.82 -1.67
CA LEU A 102 -1.36 -14.53 -0.38
C LEU A 102 -1.66 -13.60 0.81
N TYR A 103 -1.16 -12.38 0.78
CA TYR A 103 -1.47 -11.38 1.82
C TYR A 103 -2.93 -10.94 1.80
N ALA A 104 -3.59 -10.95 0.65
CA ALA A 104 -5.00 -10.61 0.44
C ALA A 104 -5.41 -9.27 1.08
N LYS A 105 -4.55 -8.22 0.97
CA LYS A 105 -4.82 -6.88 1.51
C LYS A 105 -5.47 -6.01 0.44
N LYS A 106 -6.77 -5.72 0.59
CA LYS A 106 -7.59 -4.99 -0.38
C LYS A 106 -7.00 -3.63 -0.80
N GLY A 107 -6.54 -2.82 0.16
CA GLY A 107 -6.02 -1.48 -0.07
C GLY A 107 -4.86 -1.44 -1.06
N PRO A 108 -3.71 -2.10 -0.81
CA PRO A 108 -2.58 -2.14 -1.74
C PRO A 108 -2.91 -2.74 -3.11
N ILE A 109 -3.76 -3.78 -3.17
CA ILE A 109 -4.17 -4.39 -4.45
C ILE A 109 -4.96 -3.38 -5.29
N LEU A 110 -5.98 -2.74 -4.71
CA LEU A 110 -6.78 -1.73 -5.40
C LEU A 110 -5.94 -0.52 -5.81
N ALA A 111 -5.06 -0.05 -4.93
CA ALA A 111 -4.14 1.04 -5.24
C ALA A 111 -3.23 0.70 -6.42
N LEU A 112 -2.63 -0.51 -6.42
CA LEU A 112 -1.81 -0.97 -7.53
C LEU A 112 -2.61 -1.02 -8.85
N MET A 113 -3.82 -1.57 -8.83
CA MET A 113 -4.68 -1.65 -10.02
C MET A 113 -5.03 -0.26 -10.57
N ILE A 114 -5.45 0.66 -9.71
CA ILE A 114 -5.82 2.03 -10.11
C ILE A 114 -4.60 2.76 -10.68
N VAL A 115 -3.47 2.74 -9.96
CA VAL A 115 -2.26 3.46 -10.37
C VAL A 115 -1.65 2.86 -11.64
N SER A 116 -1.62 1.53 -11.77
CA SER A 116 -1.17 0.87 -13.00
C SER A 116 -2.08 1.19 -14.19
N THR A 117 -3.39 1.24 -13.97
CA THR A 117 -4.35 1.64 -15.02
C THR A 117 -4.11 3.09 -15.47
N LEU A 118 -3.95 4.03 -14.52
CA LEU A 118 -3.61 5.41 -14.84
C LEU A 118 -2.30 5.50 -15.62
N PHE A 119 -1.27 4.76 -15.18
CA PHE A 119 0.01 4.71 -15.89
C PHE A 119 -0.17 4.25 -17.34
N ILE A 120 -0.97 3.21 -17.58
CA ILE A 120 -1.23 2.67 -18.93
C ILE A 120 -1.97 3.69 -19.80
N LEU A 121 -2.99 4.37 -19.24
CA LEU A 121 -3.78 5.36 -19.97
C LEU A 121 -2.93 6.55 -20.45
N PHE A 122 -1.91 6.94 -19.70
CA PHE A 122 -0.98 8.00 -20.07
C PHE A 122 0.15 7.54 -20.99
N GLN A 123 0.28 6.22 -21.27
CA GLN A 123 1.31 5.73 -22.18
C GLN A 123 0.88 5.85 -23.64
N ARG A 124 1.74 6.50 -24.46
CA ARG A 124 1.51 6.62 -25.91
C ARG A 124 1.94 5.37 -26.72
N LYS A 125 2.81 4.54 -26.17
CA LYS A 125 3.39 3.39 -26.88
C LYS A 125 2.55 2.12 -26.64
N ARG A 126 1.77 1.72 -27.67
CA ARG A 126 0.90 0.51 -27.62
C ARG A 126 1.65 -0.78 -27.28
N ALA A 127 2.92 -0.90 -27.65
CA ALA A 127 3.74 -2.08 -27.35
C ALA A 127 3.94 -2.29 -25.82
N ILE A 128 3.95 -1.20 -25.06
CA ILE A 128 4.07 -1.27 -23.58
C ILE A 128 2.70 -1.51 -22.96
N VAL A 129 1.64 -0.94 -23.51
CA VAL A 129 0.28 -1.00 -22.97
C VAL A 129 -0.26 -2.44 -22.94
N ARG A 130 -0.08 -3.20 -24.02
CA ARG A 130 -0.64 -4.55 -24.14
C ARG A 130 -0.24 -5.51 -23.01
N PRO A 131 1.05 -5.73 -22.70
CA PRO A 131 1.43 -6.67 -21.64
C PRO A 131 0.89 -6.26 -20.26
N TYR A 132 0.74 -4.95 -19.98
CA TYR A 132 0.16 -4.50 -18.71
C TYR A 132 -1.35 -4.73 -18.63
N ILE A 133 -2.08 -4.55 -19.73
CA ILE A 133 -3.51 -4.89 -19.77
C ILE A 133 -3.66 -6.38 -19.45
N PHE A 134 -2.88 -7.25 -20.08
CA PHE A 134 -2.92 -8.69 -19.78
C PHE A 134 -2.52 -9.00 -18.32
N ALA A 135 -1.54 -8.28 -17.76
CA ALA A 135 -1.14 -8.45 -16.36
C ALA A 135 -2.27 -8.03 -15.39
N ILE A 136 -2.95 -6.91 -15.65
CA ILE A 136 -4.09 -6.47 -14.84
C ILE A 136 -5.26 -7.45 -14.98
N LEU A 137 -5.59 -7.89 -16.19
CA LEU A 137 -6.64 -8.89 -16.42
C LEU A 137 -6.29 -10.20 -15.73
N GLY A 138 -5.04 -10.65 -15.84
CA GLY A 138 -4.54 -11.85 -15.13
C GLY A 138 -4.68 -11.71 -13.61
N LEU A 139 -4.32 -10.55 -13.06
CA LEU A 139 -4.50 -10.27 -11.63
C LEU A 139 -5.99 -10.36 -11.22
N VAL A 140 -6.90 -9.78 -12.00
CA VAL A 140 -8.35 -9.85 -11.75
C VAL A 140 -8.84 -11.30 -11.80
N VAL A 141 -8.43 -12.07 -12.81
CA VAL A 141 -8.79 -13.51 -12.93
C VAL A 141 -8.29 -14.28 -11.71
N LEU A 142 -7.03 -14.06 -11.30
CA LEU A 142 -6.47 -14.73 -10.11
C LEU A 142 -7.19 -14.31 -8.82
N MET A 143 -7.58 -13.05 -8.69
CA MET A 143 -8.37 -12.56 -7.54
C MET A 143 -9.71 -13.27 -7.44
N ILE A 144 -10.36 -13.57 -8.57
CA ILE A 144 -11.63 -14.29 -8.62
C ILE A 144 -11.42 -15.78 -8.40
N ALA A 145 -10.36 -16.35 -8.97
CA ALA A 145 -10.05 -17.79 -8.91
C ALA A 145 -9.62 -18.24 -7.50
N ILE A 146 -8.91 -17.38 -6.74
CA ILE A 146 -8.43 -17.73 -5.39
C ILE A 146 -9.53 -17.42 -4.36
N PRO A 147 -10.16 -18.44 -3.71
CA PRO A 147 -11.31 -18.26 -2.83
C PRO A 147 -11.03 -17.27 -1.69
N ARG A 148 -9.84 -17.32 -1.10
CA ARG A 148 -9.44 -16.40 -0.02
C ARG A 148 -9.50 -14.94 -0.44
N THR A 149 -8.92 -14.61 -1.60
CA THR A 149 -8.89 -13.24 -2.12
C THR A 149 -10.29 -12.83 -2.56
N ARG A 150 -10.97 -13.69 -3.32
CA ARG A 150 -12.36 -13.45 -3.75
C ARG A 150 -13.27 -13.10 -2.57
N ASN A 151 -13.27 -13.94 -1.51
CA ASN A 151 -14.13 -13.72 -0.35
C ASN A 151 -13.81 -12.40 0.36
N LYS A 152 -12.53 -12.01 0.42
CA LYS A 152 -12.13 -10.71 0.95
C LYS A 152 -12.67 -9.53 0.12
N PHE A 153 -12.79 -9.66 -1.20
CA PHE A 153 -13.38 -8.63 -2.05
C PHE A 153 -14.90 -8.64 -2.03
N LEU A 154 -15.53 -9.81 -1.89
CA LEU A 154 -16.99 -9.91 -1.73
C LEU A 154 -17.50 -9.22 -0.44
N GLU A 155 -16.67 -9.09 0.61
CA GLU A 155 -17.00 -8.28 1.78
C GLU A 155 -17.34 -6.82 1.44
N LEU A 156 -16.88 -6.29 0.28
CA LEU A 156 -17.22 -4.93 -0.17
C LEU A 156 -18.63 -4.78 -0.70
N GLN A 157 -19.33 -5.87 -0.99
CA GLN A 157 -20.71 -5.85 -1.47
C GLN A 157 -21.74 -5.71 -0.33
N LYS A 158 -21.32 -6.05 0.91
CA LYS A 158 -22.16 -5.99 2.11
C LYS A 158 -21.47 -5.14 3.17
N ILE A 159 -21.53 -3.81 2.99
CA ILE A 159 -20.96 -2.85 3.94
C ILE A 159 -22.06 -2.46 4.92
N GLU A 160 -21.90 -2.85 6.17
CA GLU A 160 -22.84 -2.60 7.25
C GLU A 160 -22.10 -2.38 8.58
N VAL A 161 -22.78 -1.79 9.55
CA VAL A 161 -22.30 -1.76 10.93
C VAL A 161 -22.16 -3.20 11.44
N ILE A 162 -21.18 -3.47 12.31
CA ILE A 162 -20.97 -4.80 12.86
C ILE A 162 -22.28 -5.28 13.50
N GLY A 163 -22.86 -6.31 12.94
CA GLY A 163 -24.12 -6.90 13.33
C GLY A 163 -24.03 -8.43 13.49
N GLU A 164 -25.15 -9.12 13.37
CA GLU A 164 -25.28 -10.58 13.59
C GLU A 164 -24.46 -11.44 12.62
N GLY A 165 -24.09 -10.92 11.44
CA GLY A 165 -23.25 -11.61 10.43
C GLY A 165 -21.79 -11.75 10.78
N GLY A 166 -21.36 -11.27 11.95
CA GLY A 166 -19.99 -11.32 12.45
C GLY A 166 -19.07 -10.22 11.90
N PRO A 167 -17.90 -10.02 12.52
CA PRO A 167 -17.00 -8.93 12.21
C PRO A 167 -16.15 -9.22 10.96
N THR A 168 -16.53 -8.68 9.81
CA THR A 168 -15.63 -8.62 8.64
C THR A 168 -14.67 -7.43 8.75
N SER A 169 -13.54 -7.52 8.04
CA SER A 169 -12.58 -6.40 8.05
C SER A 169 -13.15 -5.10 7.45
N THR A 170 -14.18 -5.20 6.63
CA THR A 170 -14.88 -4.07 6.02
C THR A 170 -15.88 -3.45 7.00
N ASN A 171 -16.70 -4.29 7.66
CA ASN A 171 -17.70 -3.83 8.62
C ASN A 171 -17.04 -3.20 9.85
N ILE A 172 -15.94 -3.77 10.34
CA ILE A 172 -15.14 -3.16 11.42
C ILE A 172 -14.71 -1.74 11.03
N ARG A 173 -14.15 -1.53 9.83
CA ARG A 173 -13.74 -0.19 9.38
C ARG A 173 -14.92 0.75 9.23
N TYR A 174 -16.03 0.29 8.64
CA TYR A 174 -17.21 1.10 8.47
C TYR A 174 -17.75 1.60 9.82
N THR A 175 -17.81 0.72 10.83
CA THR A 175 -18.22 1.08 12.20
C THR A 175 -17.24 2.06 12.85
N ILE A 176 -15.92 1.83 12.70
CA ILE A 176 -14.88 2.75 13.18
C ILE A 176 -15.01 4.13 12.54
N TYR A 177 -15.32 4.21 11.24
CA TYR A 177 -15.52 5.49 10.55
C TYR A 177 -16.69 6.29 11.11
N GLY A 178 -17.76 5.61 11.50
CA GLY A 178 -18.89 6.23 12.20
C GLY A 178 -18.44 6.87 13.53
N VAL A 179 -17.73 6.12 14.36
CA VAL A 179 -17.21 6.59 15.65
C VAL A 179 -16.20 7.74 15.47
N ALA A 180 -15.28 7.60 14.53
CA ALA A 180 -14.31 8.66 14.24
C ALA A 180 -14.98 9.95 13.77
N LYS A 181 -16.04 9.84 12.97
CA LYS A 181 -16.83 10.97 12.49
C LYS A 181 -17.49 11.74 13.65
N GLU A 182 -18.06 11.03 14.63
CA GLU A 182 -18.61 11.66 15.84
C GLU A 182 -17.55 12.46 16.58
N LEU A 183 -16.36 11.88 16.82
CA LEU A 183 -15.26 12.58 17.48
C LEU A 183 -14.78 13.79 16.68
N ILE A 184 -14.73 13.71 15.36
CA ILE A 184 -14.35 14.84 14.51
C ILE A 184 -15.37 15.97 14.64
N TYR A 185 -16.66 15.70 14.76
CA TYR A 185 -17.70 16.72 14.99
C TYR A 185 -17.57 17.38 16.38
N GLU A 186 -17.12 16.64 17.41
CA GLU A 186 -16.91 17.17 18.74
C GLU A 186 -15.69 18.13 18.79
N SER A 187 -14.62 17.88 18.01
CA SER A 187 -13.44 18.74 17.94
C SER A 187 -12.92 18.90 16.50
N PRO A 188 -13.61 19.68 15.63
CA PRO A 188 -13.32 19.69 14.19
C PRO A 188 -12.07 20.50 13.82
N ILE A 189 -11.66 21.49 14.60
CA ILE A 189 -10.61 22.44 14.23
C ILE A 189 -9.22 21.97 14.72
N LEU A 190 -9.11 21.64 15.99
CA LEU A 190 -7.85 21.29 16.65
C LEU A 190 -7.67 19.80 16.94
N GLY A 191 -8.75 18.99 16.85
CA GLY A 191 -8.72 17.60 17.24
C GLY A 191 -8.44 17.39 18.72
N TYR A 192 -7.90 16.21 19.07
CA TYR A 192 -7.63 15.80 20.46
C TYR A 192 -6.15 15.77 20.82
N GLY A 193 -5.26 16.05 19.88
CA GLY A 193 -3.82 15.92 20.08
C GLY A 193 -3.31 14.49 19.82
N ILE A 194 -2.02 14.39 19.45
CA ILE A 194 -1.40 13.11 19.09
C ILE A 194 -1.26 12.15 20.30
N GLY A 195 -1.17 12.70 21.52
CA GLY A 195 -1.07 11.90 22.75
C GLY A 195 -2.40 11.27 23.15
N ASP A 196 -3.50 11.99 22.98
CA ASP A 196 -4.79 11.65 23.59
C ASP A 196 -5.79 10.99 22.64
N TYR A 197 -5.64 11.19 21.31
CA TYR A 197 -6.64 10.73 20.34
C TYR A 197 -6.96 9.23 20.43
N ARG A 198 -5.98 8.39 20.80
CA ARG A 198 -6.17 6.96 20.98
C ARG A 198 -7.04 6.62 22.17
N ASP A 199 -6.83 7.31 23.29
CA ASP A 199 -7.57 7.10 24.52
C ASP A 199 -9.01 7.60 24.34
N VAL A 200 -9.19 8.75 23.68
CA VAL A 200 -10.52 9.27 23.33
C VAL A 200 -11.26 8.30 22.41
N LEU A 201 -10.60 7.76 21.39
CA LEU A 201 -11.19 6.77 20.47
C LEU A 201 -11.57 5.49 21.21
N ASN A 202 -10.71 4.95 22.07
CA ASN A 202 -10.99 3.76 22.86
C ASN A 202 -12.15 3.99 23.85
N LYS A 203 -12.18 5.14 24.53
CA LYS A 203 -13.27 5.53 25.41
C LYS A 203 -14.61 5.61 24.64
N LYS A 204 -14.58 6.14 23.42
CA LYS A 204 -15.76 6.17 22.57
C LYS A 204 -16.23 4.77 22.17
N TYR A 205 -15.31 3.81 21.91
CA TYR A 205 -15.64 2.42 21.67
C TYR A 205 -16.35 1.76 22.86
N GLU A 206 -15.98 2.11 24.09
CA GLU A 206 -16.66 1.59 25.29
C GLU A 206 -18.13 2.02 25.36
N THR A 207 -18.45 3.22 24.89
CA THR A 207 -19.83 3.75 24.87
C THR A 207 -20.70 3.17 23.75
N THR A 208 -20.12 2.58 22.70
CA THR A 208 -20.87 1.97 21.59
C THR A 208 -21.53 0.63 21.96
N GLY A 209 -21.16 0.01 23.06
CA GLY A 209 -21.61 -1.34 23.42
C GLY A 209 -21.06 -2.47 22.52
N ASN A 210 -20.21 -2.16 21.56
CA ASN A 210 -19.64 -3.12 20.62
C ASN A 210 -18.38 -3.78 21.17
N SER A 211 -18.49 -5.05 21.57
CA SER A 211 -17.36 -5.83 22.16
C SER A 211 -16.16 -5.93 21.22
N VAL A 212 -16.39 -6.07 19.89
CA VAL A 212 -15.32 -6.20 18.90
C VAL A 212 -14.46 -4.94 18.84
N LEU A 213 -15.06 -3.75 18.90
CA LEU A 213 -14.32 -2.49 18.91
C LEU A 213 -13.59 -2.28 20.24
N LYS A 214 -14.26 -2.56 21.36
CA LYS A 214 -13.72 -2.43 22.70
C LYS A 214 -12.48 -3.30 22.91
N GLU A 215 -12.55 -4.59 22.54
CA GLU A 215 -11.45 -5.54 22.70
C GLU A 215 -10.34 -5.29 21.68
N GLY A 216 -10.70 -4.92 20.43
CA GLY A 216 -9.77 -4.75 19.33
C GLY A 216 -8.91 -3.48 19.42
N ARG A 217 -9.35 -2.46 20.19
CA ARG A 217 -8.66 -1.15 20.34
C ARG A 217 -8.10 -0.62 19.02
N TYR A 218 -8.93 -0.68 17.99
CA TYR A 218 -8.52 -0.33 16.63
C TYR A 218 -8.18 1.16 16.51
N ASN A 219 -7.25 1.47 15.60
CA ASN A 219 -7.10 2.83 15.11
C ASN A 219 -8.18 3.14 14.03
N THR A 220 -8.19 4.33 13.48
CA THR A 220 -9.21 4.74 12.49
C THR A 220 -9.14 3.95 11.17
N HIS A 221 -8.07 3.21 10.90
CA HIS A 221 -7.83 2.53 9.62
C HIS A 221 -7.96 3.43 8.37
N ASN A 222 -7.85 4.74 8.55
CA ASN A 222 -7.85 5.75 7.51
C ASN A 222 -6.97 6.91 7.98
N GLN A 223 -5.87 7.17 7.26
CA GLN A 223 -4.90 8.19 7.65
C GLN A 223 -5.51 9.58 7.73
N PHE A 224 -6.44 9.90 6.84
CA PHE A 224 -7.07 11.23 6.82
C PHE A 224 -8.02 11.42 8.01
N LEU A 225 -8.80 10.40 8.37
CA LEU A 225 -9.61 10.43 9.59
C LEU A 225 -8.73 10.51 10.84
N SER A 226 -7.60 9.81 10.85
CA SER A 226 -6.65 9.91 11.94
C SER A 226 -6.11 11.34 12.10
N LEU A 227 -5.71 11.98 11.01
CA LEU A 227 -5.24 13.37 11.03
C LEU A 227 -6.33 14.34 11.50
N LEU A 228 -7.58 14.16 11.07
CA LEU A 228 -8.72 14.94 11.56
C LEU A 228 -8.96 14.74 13.06
N THR A 229 -8.87 13.51 13.55
CA THR A 229 -9.05 13.23 14.98
C THR A 229 -7.89 13.78 15.82
N ILE A 230 -6.66 13.72 15.31
CA ILE A 230 -5.44 14.18 16.00
C ILE A 230 -5.38 15.71 16.05
N GLY A 231 -5.49 16.39 14.91
CA GLY A 231 -5.21 17.82 14.81
C GLY A 231 -6.24 18.60 14.00
N GLY A 232 -7.45 18.04 13.87
CA GLY A 232 -8.56 18.67 13.17
C GLY A 232 -8.29 18.98 11.71
N VAL A 233 -9.10 19.90 11.18
CA VAL A 233 -8.98 20.37 9.80
C VAL A 233 -7.63 21.03 9.51
N ILE A 234 -7.01 21.67 10.50
CA ILE A 234 -5.72 22.35 10.35
C ILE A 234 -4.62 21.34 9.96
N LEU A 235 -4.50 20.24 10.71
CA LEU A 235 -3.50 19.22 10.44
C LEU A 235 -3.78 18.50 9.10
N LEU A 236 -5.05 18.22 8.81
CA LEU A 236 -5.42 17.61 7.53
C LEU A 236 -5.04 18.52 6.36
N LEU A 237 -5.37 19.81 6.40
CA LEU A 237 -5.04 20.75 5.33
C LEU A 237 -3.53 20.95 5.16
N ALA A 238 -2.76 20.99 6.25
CA ALA A 238 -1.30 21.03 6.18
C ALA A 238 -0.72 19.78 5.49
N PHE A 239 -1.24 18.61 5.84
CA PHE A 239 -0.82 17.35 5.22
C PHE A 239 -1.20 17.27 3.73
N LEU A 240 -2.44 17.59 3.38
CA LEU A 240 -2.91 17.64 1.99
C LEU A 240 -2.14 18.67 1.17
N GLY A 241 -1.84 19.85 1.76
CA GLY A 241 -1.00 20.87 1.16
C GLY A 241 0.39 20.34 0.82
N THR A 242 1.01 19.59 1.75
CA THR A 242 2.30 18.93 1.50
C THR A 242 2.23 17.96 0.34
N LEU A 243 1.20 17.10 0.29
CA LEU A 243 1.01 16.17 -0.83
C LEU A 243 0.76 16.90 -2.15
N ALA A 244 -0.08 17.95 -2.14
CA ALA A 244 -0.41 18.74 -3.33
C ALA A 244 0.80 19.48 -3.89
N ILE A 245 1.60 20.12 -3.04
CA ILE A 245 2.85 20.81 -3.45
C ILE A 245 3.79 19.80 -4.13
N ASN A 246 4.00 18.63 -3.53
CA ASN A 246 4.87 17.61 -4.09
C ASN A 246 4.30 17.04 -5.41
N LEU A 247 2.99 16.89 -5.53
CA LEU A 247 2.35 16.48 -6.77
C LEU A 247 2.52 17.53 -7.89
N VAL A 248 2.33 18.81 -7.58
CA VAL A 248 2.57 19.92 -8.51
C VAL A 248 4.04 19.94 -8.97
N PHE A 249 4.98 19.78 -8.03
CA PHE A 249 6.40 19.67 -8.38
C PHE A 249 6.68 18.46 -9.26
N ALA A 250 6.17 17.29 -8.90
CA ALA A 250 6.36 16.06 -9.67
C ALA A 250 5.81 16.18 -11.10
N THR A 251 4.64 16.83 -11.28
CA THR A 251 4.05 17.07 -12.60
C THR A 251 4.85 18.09 -13.40
N ARG A 252 5.25 19.21 -12.78
CA ARG A 252 6.05 20.26 -13.42
C ARG A 252 7.39 19.73 -13.96
N PHE A 253 8.02 18.80 -13.27
CA PHE A 253 9.30 18.20 -13.66
C PHE A 253 9.16 16.83 -14.34
N ASN A 254 7.95 16.45 -14.75
CA ASN A 254 7.66 15.18 -15.42
C ASN A 254 8.20 13.94 -14.66
N ASN A 255 8.19 13.96 -13.32
CA ASN A 255 8.61 12.83 -12.51
C ASN A 255 7.45 11.84 -12.33
N GLU A 256 7.16 11.10 -13.39
CA GLU A 256 6.05 10.14 -13.43
C GLU A 256 6.14 9.12 -12.29
N LEU A 257 7.33 8.64 -11.96
CA LEU A 257 7.52 7.66 -10.88
C LEU A 257 7.06 8.22 -9.54
N PHE A 258 7.40 9.48 -9.25
CA PHE A 258 6.97 10.12 -8.00
C PHE A 258 5.46 10.34 -7.98
N ILE A 259 4.86 10.76 -9.10
CA ILE A 259 3.39 10.90 -9.23
C ILE A 259 2.70 9.57 -8.88
N LEU A 260 3.15 8.46 -9.47
CA LEU A 260 2.54 7.15 -9.24
C LEU A 260 2.69 6.68 -7.78
N VAL A 261 3.85 6.92 -7.18
CA VAL A 261 4.09 6.57 -5.77
C VAL A 261 3.24 7.43 -4.84
N LEU A 262 3.10 8.74 -5.10
CA LEU A 262 2.22 9.62 -4.32
C LEU A 262 0.76 9.18 -4.41
N LEU A 263 0.27 8.88 -5.61
CA LEU A 263 -1.08 8.39 -5.83
C LEU A 263 -1.30 7.04 -5.13
N PHE A 264 -0.33 6.13 -5.22
CA PHE A 264 -0.39 4.84 -4.54
C PHE A 264 -0.55 5.01 -3.02
N TYR A 265 0.30 5.84 -2.41
CA TYR A 265 0.20 6.11 -0.97
C TYR A 265 -1.11 6.79 -0.61
N GLY A 266 -1.55 7.79 -1.38
CA GLY A 266 -2.82 8.48 -1.15
C GLY A 266 -4.02 7.51 -1.13
N ILE A 267 -4.06 6.57 -2.08
CA ILE A 267 -5.13 5.57 -2.13
C ILE A 267 -5.03 4.59 -0.95
N VAL A 268 -3.84 4.11 -0.61
CA VAL A 268 -3.66 3.19 0.53
C VAL A 268 -4.02 3.88 1.85
N MET A 269 -3.71 5.16 2.00
CA MET A 269 -4.06 5.98 3.17
C MET A 269 -5.57 6.08 3.42
N LEU A 270 -6.42 5.91 2.41
CA LEU A 270 -7.87 5.82 2.59
C LEU A 270 -8.32 4.57 3.37
N THR A 271 -7.48 3.55 3.44
CA THR A 271 -7.82 2.27 4.05
C THR A 271 -6.87 1.84 5.17
N THR A 272 -5.83 2.62 5.45
CA THR A 272 -4.78 2.24 6.40
C THR A 272 -4.07 3.48 6.95
N ASN A 273 -3.78 3.46 8.26
CA ASN A 273 -2.96 4.48 8.92
C ASN A 273 -1.48 4.13 8.70
N ILE A 274 -0.89 4.62 7.61
CA ILE A 274 0.49 4.31 7.25
C ILE A 274 1.46 4.97 8.23
N LEU A 275 1.16 6.22 8.62
CA LEU A 275 2.06 7.06 9.42
C LEU A 275 1.97 6.82 10.94
N GLU A 276 1.20 5.82 11.38
CA GLU A 276 1.10 5.47 12.81
C GLU A 276 2.03 4.33 13.24
N ARG A 277 2.69 3.67 12.31
CA ARG A 277 3.63 2.58 12.60
C ARG A 277 4.99 2.86 11.98
N GLU A 278 6.04 2.53 12.71
CA GLU A 278 7.43 2.69 12.30
C GLU A 278 7.67 2.19 10.86
N ALA A 279 7.28 0.94 10.56
CA ALA A 279 7.44 0.37 9.23
C ALA A 279 6.79 1.21 8.13
N GLY A 280 5.62 1.81 8.39
CA GLY A 280 4.92 2.66 7.43
C GLY A 280 5.58 4.03 7.28
N VAL A 281 6.01 4.63 8.38
CA VAL A 281 6.71 5.93 8.38
C VAL A 281 8.02 5.84 7.63
N ILE A 282 8.86 4.85 7.94
CA ILE A 282 10.15 4.64 7.28
C ILE A 282 9.94 4.43 5.79
N TYR A 283 8.99 3.58 5.42
CA TYR A 283 8.67 3.27 4.03
C TYR A 283 8.18 4.50 3.24
N PHE A 284 7.24 5.26 3.82
CA PHE A 284 6.75 6.49 3.21
C PHE A 284 7.86 7.53 3.10
N ALA A 285 8.59 7.79 4.18
CA ALA A 285 9.64 8.80 4.22
C ALA A 285 10.79 8.47 3.24
N LEU A 286 11.18 7.21 3.12
CA LEU A 286 12.23 6.78 2.19
C LEU A 286 11.87 7.16 0.75
N PHE A 287 10.70 6.72 0.26
CA PHE A 287 10.33 6.96 -1.13
C PHE A 287 9.92 8.40 -1.38
N PHE A 288 9.21 9.01 -0.44
CA PHE A 288 8.81 10.41 -0.56
C PHE A 288 10.03 11.32 -0.69
N ASN A 289 10.98 11.23 0.25
CA ASN A 289 12.18 12.07 0.23
C ASN A 289 13.11 11.76 -0.95
N PHE A 290 13.32 10.46 -1.24
CA PHE A 290 14.18 10.07 -2.35
C PHE A 290 13.66 10.56 -3.70
N LEU A 291 12.36 10.40 -3.97
CA LEU A 291 11.75 10.80 -5.24
C LEU A 291 11.52 12.31 -5.33
N SER A 292 11.21 12.97 -4.21
CA SER A 292 11.12 14.43 -4.13
C SER A 292 12.47 15.09 -4.37
N ALA A 293 13.53 14.63 -3.69
CA ALA A 293 14.88 15.13 -3.90
C ALA A 293 15.30 14.99 -5.38
N ARG A 294 14.99 13.86 -6.00
CA ARG A 294 15.26 13.66 -7.43
C ARG A 294 14.56 14.71 -8.30
N THR A 295 13.33 15.09 -7.96
CA THR A 295 12.58 16.13 -8.70
C THR A 295 13.29 17.48 -8.65
N LEU A 296 13.92 17.80 -7.54
CA LEU A 296 14.63 19.06 -7.34
C LEU A 296 16.01 19.12 -8.03
N PHE A 297 16.69 17.98 -8.14
CA PHE A 297 18.07 17.92 -8.65
C PHE A 297 18.21 17.50 -10.11
N VAL A 298 17.12 17.12 -10.78
CA VAL A 298 17.12 16.78 -12.21
C VAL A 298 16.55 17.95 -13.00
N ASN A 299 17.41 18.73 -13.64
CA ASN A 299 16.97 19.82 -14.52
C ASN A 299 16.20 19.28 -15.75
N PRO A 300 15.08 19.92 -16.17
CA PRO A 300 14.33 19.51 -17.35
C PRO A 300 15.13 19.54 -18.66
N SER A 301 16.18 20.38 -18.72
CA SER A 301 17.08 20.50 -19.89
C SER A 301 17.91 19.26 -20.16
N ASP A 302 17.98 18.33 -19.24
CA ASP A 302 18.85 17.14 -19.34
C ASP A 302 18.05 15.86 -19.64
N ALA A 303 16.75 15.98 -19.90
CA ALA A 303 15.84 14.89 -20.24
C ALA A 303 15.53 14.82 -21.76
N SER A 304 16.15 15.69 -22.56
CA SER A 304 16.04 15.71 -24.03
C SER A 304 17.09 14.85 -24.73
#